data_4592d0676c21e1681273d31d07cab71d
#
_entry.id   4592d0676c21e1681273d31d07cab71d
#
_cell.length_a   1.000
_cell.length_b   1.000
_cell.length_c   1.000
_cell.angle_alpha   90.00
_cell.angle_beta   90.00
_cell.angle_gamma   90.00
#
_symmetry.space_group_name_H-M   'P 1'
#
loop_
_entity.id
_entity.type
_entity.pdbx_description
1 polymer ?
#
loop_
_entity_poly.entity_id
_entity_poly.type
_entity_poly.pdbx_seq_one_letter_code
_entity_poly.pdbx_strand_id
1 'polypeptide(L)'
;DPRQSPHGPSDELRLEVAALGREAGLLTPHIGEEWGGLGLPHIGKAIVFEEAGYSPLGAYALNISAPDEGNMHLLEVVGSEEQKEKYLRPLAAADIRSAFSMTEPDGGAGSDPSMMKVTAVENDDGYVINGRKWMITGADGAAFQIIMARTIDKSGEDIGATMFMADMDIEGCEVVRVLDTMDSNTSGGHSIVDYNDVRVSKESILGEAGKGFRYAQVRLAPARLTHCMRWLGAARRCHDIAVEYARNRHAFGKPLSEHEGVSFQLADNLQDLHQSRLSIWHTAWVLDQGERGGNESSMAKVFCSEAVGRVVDRSVQILGGMGITNETVVMRTYKDIRAFRIYDGPSEVHRWAIARHIMRANK
;
A
#
# COMPACT_ATOMS: atom_id res chain seq x y z
N ASP A 1 11.35 18.94 5.96
CA ASP A 1 11.19 19.67 4.70
C ASP A 1 9.79 20.29 4.67
N PRO A 2 9.65 21.60 4.39
CA PRO A 2 8.35 22.29 4.35
C PRO A 2 7.41 21.78 3.22
N ARG A 3 7.93 21.04 2.27
CA ARG A 3 7.15 20.36 1.21
C ARG A 3 6.49 19.05 1.67
N GLN A 4 6.67 18.67 2.93
CA GLN A 4 5.89 17.62 3.58
C GLN A 4 4.66 18.24 4.25
N SER A 5 3.49 17.71 3.94
CA SER A 5 2.20 18.13 4.49
C SER A 5 1.61 17.03 5.39
N PRO A 6 0.48 17.29 6.07
CA PRO A 6 -0.30 16.23 6.71
C PRO A 6 -0.78 15.14 5.73
N HIS A 7 -0.79 15.45 4.43
CA HIS A 7 -1.21 14.53 3.36
C HIS A 7 -0.02 14.01 2.53
N GLY A 8 1.15 13.86 3.16
CA GLY A 8 2.35 13.32 2.53
C GLY A 8 3.23 14.37 1.84
N PRO A 9 4.28 13.93 1.12
CA PRO A 9 5.16 14.82 0.39
C PRO A 9 4.45 15.46 -0.81
N SER A 10 4.82 16.70 -1.14
CA SER A 10 4.35 17.35 -2.37
C SER A 10 4.84 16.61 -3.63
N ASP A 11 4.18 16.83 -4.76
CA ASP A 11 4.64 16.26 -6.03
C ASP A 11 6.03 16.76 -6.43
N GLU A 12 6.38 18.02 -6.09
CA GLU A 12 7.74 18.54 -6.30
C GLU A 12 8.79 17.70 -5.54
N LEU A 13 8.57 17.45 -4.25
CA LEU A 13 9.48 16.63 -3.44
C LEU A 13 9.52 15.19 -3.93
N ARG A 14 8.36 14.62 -4.29
CA ARG A 14 8.25 13.28 -4.87
C ARG A 14 9.09 13.12 -6.13
N LEU A 15 8.96 14.05 -7.08
CA LEU A 15 9.69 14.05 -8.35
C LEU A 15 11.20 14.22 -8.14
N GLU A 16 11.61 15.11 -7.21
CA GLU A 16 13.02 15.31 -6.86
C GLU A 16 13.66 14.02 -6.33
N VAL A 17 13.01 13.34 -5.38
CA VAL A 17 13.57 12.10 -4.84
C VAL A 17 13.50 10.93 -5.82
N ALA A 18 12.49 10.86 -6.69
CA ALA A 18 12.41 9.87 -7.75
C ALA A 18 13.53 10.08 -8.80
N ALA A 19 13.91 11.33 -9.07
CA ALA A 19 15.06 11.63 -9.93
C ALA A 19 16.38 11.06 -9.37
N LEU A 20 16.58 11.10 -8.03
CA LEU A 20 17.73 10.46 -7.38
C LEU A 20 17.71 8.95 -7.56
N GLY A 21 16.53 8.31 -7.42
CA GLY A 21 16.36 6.88 -7.67
C GLY A 21 16.66 6.49 -9.12
N ARG A 22 16.20 7.33 -10.07
CA ARG A 22 16.48 7.16 -11.50
C ARG A 22 17.97 7.29 -11.81
N GLU A 23 18.66 8.31 -11.29
CA GLU A 23 20.10 8.52 -11.45
C GLU A 23 20.91 7.35 -10.88
N ALA A 24 20.47 6.78 -9.77
CA ALA A 24 21.08 5.60 -9.17
C ALA A 24 20.76 4.28 -9.92
N GLY A 25 19.90 4.31 -10.95
CA GLY A 25 19.45 3.12 -11.67
C GLY A 25 18.56 2.17 -10.84
N LEU A 26 17.82 2.69 -9.86
CA LEU A 26 17.02 1.91 -8.91
C LEU A 26 15.52 2.20 -8.99
N LEU A 27 15.08 3.03 -9.94
CA LEU A 27 13.68 3.41 -10.06
C LEU A 27 12.83 2.20 -10.47
N THR A 28 11.67 2.04 -9.83
CA THR A 28 10.63 1.05 -10.17
C THR A 28 11.16 -0.39 -10.25
N PRO A 29 11.85 -0.88 -9.21
CA PRO A 29 12.61 -2.14 -9.28
C PRO A 29 11.73 -3.40 -9.44
N HIS A 30 10.43 -3.26 -9.24
CA HIS A 30 9.46 -4.37 -9.19
C HIS A 30 8.75 -4.67 -10.52
N ILE A 31 8.91 -3.82 -11.52
CA ILE A 31 8.27 -3.92 -12.84
C ILE A 31 9.31 -4.35 -13.88
N GLY A 32 8.86 -5.00 -14.95
CA GLY A 32 9.73 -5.50 -16.01
C GLY A 32 10.55 -4.42 -16.70
N GLU A 33 11.70 -4.81 -17.24
CA GLU A 33 12.65 -3.92 -17.93
C GLU A 33 12.02 -3.24 -19.15
N GLU A 34 11.08 -3.88 -19.81
CA GLU A 34 10.34 -3.33 -20.97
C GLU A 34 9.51 -2.09 -20.61
N TRP A 35 9.14 -1.93 -19.35
CA TRP A 35 8.42 -0.77 -18.80
C TRP A 35 9.33 0.21 -18.06
N GLY A 36 10.65 -0.03 -18.08
CA GLY A 36 11.64 0.82 -17.42
C GLY A 36 11.95 0.45 -15.97
N GLY A 37 11.50 -0.70 -15.51
CA GLY A 37 11.84 -1.25 -14.20
C GLY A 37 13.09 -2.14 -14.21
N LEU A 38 13.30 -2.91 -13.15
CA LEU A 38 14.44 -3.82 -13.00
C LEU A 38 14.05 -5.30 -13.00
N GLY A 39 12.77 -5.63 -13.06
CA GLY A 39 12.27 -7.00 -13.07
C GLY A 39 12.69 -7.85 -11.86
N LEU A 40 12.86 -7.25 -10.68
CA LEU A 40 13.37 -7.99 -9.53
C LEU A 40 12.41 -9.12 -9.11
N PRO A 41 12.91 -10.31 -8.80
CA PRO A 41 12.14 -11.37 -8.17
C PRO A 41 11.68 -10.94 -6.77
N HIS A 42 10.70 -11.67 -6.18
CA HIS A 42 10.13 -11.29 -4.89
C HIS A 42 11.15 -11.24 -3.75
N ILE A 43 12.16 -12.13 -3.73
CA ILE A 43 13.28 -12.06 -2.78
C ILE A 43 14.09 -10.78 -2.98
N GLY A 44 14.38 -10.39 -4.22
CA GLY A 44 15.05 -9.13 -4.52
C GLY A 44 14.23 -7.92 -4.05
N LYS A 45 12.92 -7.93 -4.31
CA LYS A 45 11.98 -6.92 -3.79
C LYS A 45 12.02 -6.86 -2.25
N ALA A 46 12.07 -8.02 -1.57
CA ALA A 46 12.07 -8.07 -0.11
C ALA A 46 13.27 -7.34 0.50
N ILE A 47 14.44 -7.44 -0.12
CA ILE A 47 15.67 -6.76 0.32
C ILE A 47 15.60 -5.26 0.01
N VAL A 48 15.31 -4.91 -1.24
CA VAL A 48 15.31 -3.51 -1.71
C VAL A 48 14.22 -2.68 -1.02
N PHE A 49 13.02 -3.23 -0.84
CA PHE A 49 11.90 -2.51 -0.22
C PHE A 49 12.08 -2.34 1.29
N GLU A 50 12.74 -3.28 1.98
CA GLU A 50 13.10 -3.08 3.38
C GLU A 50 14.11 -1.94 3.52
N GLU A 51 15.16 -1.89 2.68
CA GLU A 51 16.13 -0.80 2.70
C GLU A 51 15.50 0.56 2.34
N ALA A 52 14.65 0.60 1.33
CA ALA A 52 13.90 1.80 0.99
C ALA A 52 13.00 2.27 2.13
N GLY A 53 12.30 1.34 2.80
CA GLY A 53 11.42 1.62 3.94
C GLY A 53 12.15 2.23 5.15
N TYR A 54 13.46 2.08 5.26
CA TYR A 54 14.29 2.70 6.30
C TYR A 54 14.27 4.23 6.22
N SER A 55 14.06 4.80 5.04
CA SER A 55 13.88 6.24 4.84
C SER A 55 12.40 6.59 4.66
N PRO A 56 11.89 7.65 5.31
CA PRO A 56 10.51 8.13 5.07
C PRO A 56 10.21 8.49 3.61
N LEU A 57 11.23 8.82 2.82
CA LEU A 57 11.11 9.15 1.40
C LEU A 57 11.60 8.04 0.46
N GLY A 58 12.13 6.94 1.01
CA GLY A 58 12.73 5.88 0.19
C GLY A 58 11.74 5.20 -0.74
N ALA A 59 10.48 5.03 -0.32
CA ALA A 59 9.44 4.48 -1.17
C ALA A 59 9.14 5.37 -2.40
N TYR A 60 9.25 6.69 -2.26
CA TYR A 60 9.12 7.63 -3.37
C TYR A 60 10.37 7.66 -4.26
N ALA A 61 11.55 7.61 -3.65
CA ALA A 61 12.81 7.57 -4.38
C ALA A 61 12.88 6.37 -5.35
N LEU A 62 12.34 5.23 -4.94
CA LEU A 62 12.31 4.03 -5.79
C LEU A 62 10.97 3.82 -6.52
N ASN A 63 10.02 4.75 -6.42
CA ASN A 63 8.69 4.65 -7.02
C ASN A 63 7.95 3.36 -6.63
N ILE A 64 7.99 3.02 -5.35
CA ILE A 64 7.38 1.82 -4.77
C ILE A 64 6.32 2.15 -3.72
N SER A 65 5.79 3.39 -3.72
CA SER A 65 4.72 3.81 -2.83
C SER A 65 3.37 3.22 -3.26
N ALA A 66 2.50 2.98 -2.30
CA ALA A 66 1.09 2.69 -2.58
C ALA A 66 0.35 4.01 -2.90
N PRO A 67 -0.66 3.97 -3.80
CA PRO A 67 -1.22 2.78 -4.48
C PRO A 67 -0.48 2.40 -5.78
N ASP A 68 0.46 3.23 -6.24
CA ASP A 68 1.10 3.14 -7.54
C ASP A 68 1.80 1.79 -7.77
N GLU A 69 2.54 1.30 -6.77
CA GLU A 69 3.23 0.01 -6.85
C GLU A 69 2.26 -1.13 -7.19
N GLY A 70 1.13 -1.23 -6.47
CA GLY A 70 0.14 -2.27 -6.74
C GLY A 70 -0.61 -2.06 -8.06
N ASN A 71 -0.85 -0.80 -8.48
CA ASN A 71 -1.50 -0.48 -9.74
C ASN A 71 -0.58 -0.79 -10.93
N MET A 72 0.72 -0.52 -10.83
CA MET A 72 1.71 -0.90 -11.84
C MET A 72 1.73 -2.42 -12.04
N HIS A 73 1.80 -3.19 -10.95
CA HIS A 73 1.75 -4.65 -11.05
C HIS A 73 0.45 -5.15 -11.69
N LEU A 74 -0.69 -4.60 -11.31
CA LEU A 74 -1.97 -4.97 -11.91
C LEU A 74 -2.01 -4.66 -13.41
N LEU A 75 -1.56 -3.48 -13.83
CA LEU A 75 -1.50 -3.08 -15.23
C LEU A 75 -0.56 -3.98 -16.04
N GLU A 76 0.62 -4.30 -15.49
CA GLU A 76 1.59 -5.18 -16.13
C GLU A 76 0.99 -6.57 -16.44
N VAL A 77 0.22 -7.13 -15.49
CA VAL A 77 -0.35 -8.49 -15.60
C VAL A 77 -1.65 -8.52 -16.42
N VAL A 78 -2.50 -7.50 -16.33
CA VAL A 78 -3.89 -7.53 -16.80
C VAL A 78 -4.19 -6.51 -17.90
N GLY A 79 -3.43 -5.42 -17.96
CA GLY A 79 -3.67 -4.32 -18.92
C GLY A 79 -3.49 -4.74 -20.37
N SER A 80 -4.27 -4.14 -21.27
CA SER A 80 -3.98 -4.20 -22.71
C SER A 80 -2.70 -3.43 -23.03
N GLU A 81 -2.10 -3.65 -24.19
CA GLU A 81 -0.89 -2.90 -24.58
C GLU A 81 -1.15 -1.40 -24.66
N GLU A 82 -2.34 -0.97 -25.12
CA GLU A 82 -2.74 0.44 -25.14
C GLU A 82 -2.86 1.02 -23.72
N GLN A 83 -3.43 0.24 -22.78
CA GLN A 83 -3.54 0.66 -21.37
C GLN A 83 -2.16 0.72 -20.69
N LYS A 84 -1.26 -0.22 -21.01
CA LYS A 84 0.10 -0.20 -20.50
C LYS A 84 0.89 0.99 -21.04
N GLU A 85 0.83 1.25 -22.35
CA GLU A 85 1.51 2.42 -22.92
C GLU A 85 0.96 3.74 -22.37
N LYS A 86 -0.37 3.87 -22.24
CA LYS A 86 -0.98 5.11 -21.76
C LYS A 86 -0.73 5.35 -20.27
N TYR A 87 -0.79 4.30 -19.44
CA TYR A 87 -0.84 4.44 -17.98
C TYR A 87 0.37 3.83 -17.25
N LEU A 88 0.78 2.59 -17.62
CA LEU A 88 1.88 1.92 -16.92
C LEU A 88 3.22 2.59 -17.21
N ARG A 89 3.51 2.92 -18.45
CA ARG A 89 4.80 3.51 -18.83
C ARG A 89 5.08 4.83 -18.10
N PRO A 90 4.20 5.86 -18.12
CA PRO A 90 4.44 7.08 -17.36
C PRO A 90 4.38 6.90 -15.84
N LEU A 91 3.60 5.93 -15.35
CA LEU A 91 3.56 5.59 -13.92
C LEU A 91 4.87 4.95 -13.47
N ALA A 92 5.43 4.03 -14.26
CA ALA A 92 6.72 3.39 -14.01
C ALA A 92 7.88 4.39 -14.10
N ALA A 93 7.76 5.41 -14.93
CA ALA A 93 8.69 6.53 -14.99
C ALA A 93 8.55 7.50 -13.80
N ALA A 94 7.60 7.31 -12.90
CA ALA A 94 7.26 8.23 -11.81
C ALA A 94 6.79 9.63 -12.27
N ASP A 95 6.41 9.79 -13.54
CA ASP A 95 5.96 11.07 -14.09
C ASP A 95 4.56 11.43 -13.60
N ILE A 96 3.71 10.41 -13.39
CA ILE A 96 2.33 10.54 -12.91
C ILE A 96 2.11 9.72 -11.63
N ARG A 97 0.97 9.95 -10.97
CA ARG A 97 0.43 9.13 -9.87
C ARG A 97 -0.92 8.53 -10.26
N SER A 98 -1.32 7.50 -9.56
CA SER A 98 -2.58 6.79 -9.78
C SER A 98 -3.39 6.65 -8.50
N ALA A 99 -4.65 6.23 -8.64
CA ALA A 99 -5.50 5.85 -7.52
C ALA A 99 -6.17 4.48 -7.75
N PHE A 100 -6.57 3.82 -6.64
CA PHE A 100 -7.34 2.58 -6.69
C PHE A 100 -8.64 2.76 -5.92
N SER A 101 -9.75 2.96 -6.64
CA SER A 101 -11.05 3.35 -6.13
C SER A 101 -11.92 2.13 -5.85
N MET A 102 -11.69 1.47 -4.69
CA MET A 102 -12.42 0.26 -4.31
C MET A 102 -13.38 0.47 -3.14
N THR A 103 -12.90 1.03 -2.02
CA THR A 103 -13.67 1.14 -0.77
C THR A 103 -14.73 2.22 -0.83
N GLU A 104 -15.82 2.03 -0.06
CA GLU A 104 -17.00 2.87 -0.05
C GLU A 104 -17.42 3.23 1.37
N PRO A 105 -18.05 4.39 1.60
CA PRO A 105 -18.64 4.75 2.87
C PRO A 105 -20.00 4.04 3.11
N ASP A 106 -20.60 4.29 4.26
CA ASP A 106 -22.01 4.03 4.57
C ASP A 106 -22.47 2.59 4.34
N GLY A 107 -21.64 1.62 4.76
CA GLY A 107 -21.94 0.20 4.63
C GLY A 107 -21.85 -0.33 3.20
N GLY A 108 -21.06 0.34 2.34
CA GLY A 108 -20.62 -0.19 1.05
C GLY A 108 -19.38 -1.08 1.17
N ALA A 109 -18.67 -1.27 0.07
CA ALA A 109 -17.47 -2.10 0.01
C ALA A 109 -16.38 -1.64 0.99
N GLY A 110 -15.94 -2.56 1.84
CA GLY A 110 -14.83 -2.36 2.78
C GLY A 110 -14.05 -3.65 2.92
N SER A 111 -13.97 -4.19 4.14
CA SER A 111 -13.41 -5.52 4.41
C SER A 111 -14.19 -6.64 3.70
N ASP A 112 -15.48 -6.43 3.48
CA ASP A 112 -16.33 -7.25 2.60
C ASP A 112 -16.57 -6.49 1.28
N PRO A 113 -15.87 -6.84 0.21
CA PRO A 113 -16.02 -6.18 -1.07
C PRO A 113 -17.33 -6.53 -1.80
N SER A 114 -18.04 -7.58 -1.37
CA SER A 114 -19.34 -7.95 -1.96
C SER A 114 -20.46 -6.94 -1.67
N MET A 115 -20.24 -6.04 -0.70
CA MET A 115 -21.16 -4.96 -0.33
C MET A 115 -21.08 -3.73 -1.23
N MET A 116 -20.40 -3.82 -2.39
CA MET A 116 -20.19 -2.71 -3.31
C MET A 116 -21.50 -2.10 -3.80
N LYS A 117 -21.62 -0.78 -3.68
CA LYS A 117 -22.81 0.02 -4.06
C LYS A 117 -22.58 0.88 -5.29
N VAL A 118 -21.34 1.30 -5.57
CA VAL A 118 -21.02 2.01 -6.81
C VAL A 118 -21.35 1.11 -7.98
N THR A 119 -22.12 1.63 -8.93
CA THR A 119 -22.62 0.88 -10.09
C THR A 119 -22.03 1.40 -11.38
N ALA A 120 -21.84 0.50 -12.33
CA ALA A 120 -21.57 0.78 -13.72
C ALA A 120 -22.66 0.12 -14.57
N VAL A 121 -23.49 0.94 -15.19
CA VAL A 121 -24.62 0.46 -16.04
C VAL A 121 -24.20 0.52 -17.50
N GLU A 122 -24.29 -0.64 -18.20
CA GLU A 122 -23.93 -0.75 -19.60
C GLU A 122 -24.99 -0.06 -20.48
N ASN A 123 -24.52 0.69 -21.48
CA ASN A 123 -25.31 1.29 -22.56
C ASN A 123 -24.70 0.98 -23.93
N ASP A 124 -25.16 1.66 -24.98
CA ASP A 124 -24.67 1.41 -26.35
C ASP A 124 -23.22 1.88 -26.54
N ASP A 125 -22.81 2.94 -25.84
CA ASP A 125 -21.50 3.57 -25.99
C ASP A 125 -20.44 3.08 -24.98
N GLY A 126 -20.87 2.32 -23.95
CA GLY A 126 -19.98 1.84 -22.89
C GLY A 126 -20.70 1.66 -21.56
N TYR A 127 -20.24 2.36 -20.53
CA TYR A 127 -20.79 2.29 -19.16
C TYR A 127 -20.98 3.68 -18.56
N VAL A 128 -21.98 3.80 -17.69
CA VAL A 128 -22.21 4.98 -16.85
C VAL A 128 -21.99 4.59 -15.39
N ILE A 129 -21.04 5.26 -14.75
CA ILE A 129 -20.62 4.95 -13.36
C ILE A 129 -21.23 6.00 -12.43
N ASN A 130 -21.88 5.52 -11.36
CA ASN A 130 -22.49 6.37 -10.34
C ASN A 130 -22.20 5.85 -8.94
N GLY A 131 -21.95 6.78 -8.00
CA GLY A 131 -21.83 6.55 -6.57
C GLY A 131 -20.63 7.25 -5.93
N ARG A 132 -20.24 6.79 -4.73
CA ARG A 132 -19.19 7.43 -3.92
C ARG A 132 -18.18 6.40 -3.43
N LYS A 133 -16.91 6.74 -3.57
CA LYS A 133 -15.77 6.03 -2.98
C LYS A 133 -15.14 6.85 -1.86
N TRP A 134 -14.51 6.18 -0.89
CA TRP A 134 -13.81 6.86 0.19
C TRP A 134 -12.53 6.14 0.58
N MET A 135 -11.68 6.81 1.34
CA MET A 135 -10.32 6.33 1.67
C MET A 135 -9.51 6.01 0.40
N ILE A 136 -9.74 6.79 -0.68
CA ILE A 136 -9.03 6.59 -1.94
C ILE A 136 -7.68 7.28 -1.85
N THR A 137 -6.67 6.45 -1.66
CA THR A 137 -5.29 6.86 -1.48
C THR A 137 -4.74 7.50 -2.74
N GLY A 138 -4.17 8.71 -2.58
CA GLY A 138 -3.49 9.43 -3.65
C GLY A 138 -4.39 10.03 -4.71
N ALA A 139 -5.74 9.97 -4.57
CA ALA A 139 -6.66 10.48 -5.60
C ALA A 139 -6.48 11.98 -5.86
N ASP A 140 -6.18 12.77 -4.83
CA ASP A 140 -5.83 14.17 -5.01
C ASP A 140 -4.46 14.27 -5.70
N GLY A 141 -4.46 14.75 -6.94
CA GLY A 141 -3.30 14.87 -7.82
C GLY A 141 -2.92 13.58 -8.58
N ALA A 142 -3.71 12.50 -8.53
CA ALA A 142 -3.55 11.38 -9.45
C ALA A 142 -3.91 11.78 -10.89
N ALA A 143 -3.23 11.23 -11.89
CA ALA A 143 -3.57 11.42 -13.29
C ALA A 143 -4.73 10.51 -13.72
N PHE A 144 -4.77 9.30 -13.18
CA PHE A 144 -5.81 8.31 -13.48
C PHE A 144 -6.16 7.46 -12.26
N GLN A 145 -7.25 6.72 -12.36
CA GLN A 145 -7.70 5.78 -11.36
C GLN A 145 -8.18 4.46 -11.94
N ILE A 146 -8.14 3.42 -11.13
CA ILE A 146 -8.80 2.14 -11.39
C ILE A 146 -10.05 2.09 -10.53
N ILE A 147 -11.23 2.18 -11.13
CA ILE A 147 -12.52 2.20 -10.45
C ILE A 147 -13.08 0.79 -10.39
N MET A 148 -13.38 0.27 -9.20
CA MET A 148 -14.19 -0.93 -9.06
C MET A 148 -15.66 -0.56 -8.90
N ALA A 149 -16.51 -1.08 -9.79
CA ALA A 149 -17.95 -0.86 -9.74
C ALA A 149 -18.72 -2.17 -9.98
N ARG A 150 -19.89 -2.31 -9.33
CA ARG A 150 -20.83 -3.37 -9.60
C ARG A 150 -21.47 -3.13 -10.95
N THR A 151 -21.37 -4.10 -11.84
CA THR A 151 -21.71 -3.91 -13.25
C THR A 151 -23.05 -4.51 -13.58
N ILE A 152 -23.92 -3.69 -14.13
CA ILE A 152 -25.25 -4.09 -14.63
C ILE A 152 -25.16 -4.07 -16.16
N ASP A 153 -25.38 -5.21 -16.78
CA ASP A 153 -25.37 -5.34 -18.23
C ASP A 153 -26.61 -4.74 -18.91
N LYS A 154 -26.65 -4.73 -20.24
CA LYS A 154 -27.79 -4.22 -21.03
C LYS A 154 -29.11 -4.95 -20.77
N SER A 155 -29.07 -6.18 -20.28
CA SER A 155 -30.29 -6.95 -19.91
C SER A 155 -30.83 -6.56 -18.52
N GLY A 156 -30.06 -5.76 -17.75
CA GLY A 156 -30.33 -5.42 -16.37
C GLY A 156 -29.80 -6.44 -15.35
N GLU A 157 -28.99 -7.41 -15.79
CA GLU A 157 -28.39 -8.42 -14.92
C GLU A 157 -27.11 -7.89 -14.23
N ASP A 158 -26.97 -8.18 -12.93
CA ASP A 158 -25.75 -7.94 -12.16
C ASP A 158 -24.72 -9.03 -12.50
N ILE A 159 -23.71 -8.66 -13.32
CA ILE A 159 -22.65 -9.57 -13.76
C ILE A 159 -21.43 -9.59 -12.81
N GLY A 160 -21.52 -8.91 -11.67
CA GLY A 160 -20.44 -8.78 -10.69
C GLY A 160 -19.63 -7.49 -10.85
N ALA A 161 -18.53 -7.36 -10.10
CA ALA A 161 -17.69 -6.17 -10.16
C ALA A 161 -16.77 -6.19 -11.38
N THR A 162 -16.60 -5.01 -12.00
CA THR A 162 -15.63 -4.75 -13.07
C THR A 162 -14.65 -3.67 -12.62
N MET A 163 -13.43 -3.69 -13.15
CA MET A 163 -12.46 -2.61 -13.03
C MET A 163 -12.48 -1.75 -14.28
N PHE A 164 -12.56 -0.45 -14.10
CA PHE A 164 -12.55 0.54 -15.17
C PHE A 164 -11.37 1.49 -15.01
N MET A 165 -10.65 1.74 -16.09
CA MET A 165 -9.62 2.77 -16.16
C MET A 165 -10.27 4.10 -16.51
N ALA A 166 -9.98 5.15 -15.76
CA ALA A 166 -10.47 6.50 -16.06
C ALA A 166 -9.44 7.54 -15.66
N ASP A 167 -9.27 8.57 -16.50
CA ASP A 167 -8.50 9.74 -16.14
C ASP A 167 -9.21 10.49 -14.99
N MET A 168 -8.47 11.13 -14.08
CA MET A 168 -9.10 11.78 -12.90
C MET A 168 -9.91 13.02 -13.25
N ASP A 169 -9.62 13.66 -14.39
CA ASP A 169 -10.30 14.84 -14.89
C ASP A 169 -11.52 14.52 -15.79
N ILE A 170 -11.91 13.23 -15.87
CA ILE A 170 -13.10 12.82 -16.62
C ILE A 170 -14.36 13.51 -16.08
N GLU A 171 -15.25 13.97 -16.97
CA GLU A 171 -16.49 14.63 -16.61
C GLU A 171 -17.33 13.75 -15.64
N GLY A 172 -17.84 14.38 -14.57
CA GLY A 172 -18.63 13.70 -13.54
C GLY A 172 -17.81 13.08 -12.41
N CYS A 173 -16.47 13.03 -12.49
CA CYS A 173 -15.59 12.60 -11.41
C CYS A 173 -15.13 13.79 -10.56
N GLU A 174 -15.31 13.73 -9.25
CA GLU A 174 -14.95 14.80 -8.34
C GLU A 174 -14.22 14.26 -7.10
N VAL A 175 -13.03 14.81 -6.82
CA VAL A 175 -12.37 14.67 -5.52
C VAL A 175 -13.02 15.66 -4.56
N VAL A 176 -13.99 15.18 -3.75
CA VAL A 176 -14.81 16.02 -2.87
C VAL A 176 -13.98 16.67 -1.77
N ARG A 177 -13.10 15.89 -1.13
CA ARG A 177 -12.13 16.35 -0.12
C ARG A 177 -11.10 15.29 0.22
N VAL A 178 -9.96 15.72 0.70
CA VAL A 178 -9.00 14.87 1.39
C VAL A 178 -9.42 14.71 2.84
N LEU A 179 -9.34 13.49 3.36
CA LEU A 179 -9.69 13.15 4.74
C LEU A 179 -8.55 13.54 5.69
N ASP A 180 -8.91 13.98 6.89
CA ASP A 180 -7.96 14.11 7.99
C ASP A 180 -7.76 12.73 8.62
N THR A 181 -6.58 12.16 8.42
CA THR A 181 -6.22 10.82 8.88
C THR A 181 -5.01 10.87 9.81
N MET A 182 -4.76 9.80 10.58
CA MET A 182 -3.62 9.79 11.49
C MET A 182 -2.29 9.57 10.78
N ASP A 183 -2.29 9.00 9.56
CA ASP A 183 -1.11 8.80 8.73
C ASP A 183 -0.85 10.02 7.82
N SER A 184 0.42 10.25 7.52
CA SER A 184 0.88 11.41 6.74
C SER A 184 1.97 11.02 5.72
N ASN A 185 1.96 9.77 5.25
CA ASN A 185 3.02 9.22 4.43
C ASN A 185 2.66 9.08 2.94
N THR A 186 1.46 9.50 2.52
CA THR A 186 1.00 9.32 1.15
C THR A 186 0.70 10.66 0.48
N SER A 187 1.36 10.94 -0.65
CA SER A 187 1.08 12.13 -1.47
C SER A 187 -0.38 12.17 -1.89
N GLY A 188 -1.05 13.30 -1.64
CA GLY A 188 -2.49 13.47 -1.88
C GLY A 188 -3.40 12.84 -0.82
N GLY A 189 -2.84 12.24 0.24
CA GLY A 189 -3.60 11.67 1.35
C GLY A 189 -4.64 10.63 0.92
N HIS A 190 -5.78 10.61 1.62
CA HIS A 190 -6.91 9.70 1.35
C HIS A 190 -8.16 10.53 1.09
N SER A 191 -8.82 10.30 -0.05
CA SER A 191 -9.91 11.17 -0.52
C SER A 191 -11.26 10.49 -0.53
N ILE A 192 -12.31 11.32 -0.53
CA ILE A 192 -13.65 10.96 -0.98
C ILE A 192 -13.73 11.33 -2.46
N VAL A 193 -14.23 10.41 -3.28
CA VAL A 193 -14.40 10.61 -4.72
C VAL A 193 -15.84 10.29 -5.10
N ASP A 194 -16.50 11.25 -5.77
CA ASP A 194 -17.84 11.09 -6.29
C ASP A 194 -17.83 10.83 -7.81
N TYR A 195 -18.74 10.00 -8.24
CA TYR A 195 -19.03 9.69 -9.63
C TYR A 195 -20.48 10.02 -9.91
N ASN A 196 -20.69 11.02 -10.79
CA ASN A 196 -21.99 11.52 -11.19
C ASN A 196 -22.10 11.38 -12.72
N ASP A 197 -22.73 10.29 -13.17
CA ASP A 197 -22.88 9.94 -14.58
C ASP A 197 -21.54 9.89 -15.36
N VAL A 198 -20.49 9.41 -14.71
CA VAL A 198 -19.17 9.24 -15.36
C VAL A 198 -19.28 8.22 -16.49
N ARG A 199 -19.00 8.67 -17.72
CA ARG A 199 -19.12 7.88 -18.93
C ARG A 199 -17.76 7.32 -19.34
N VAL A 200 -17.66 6.00 -19.43
CA VAL A 200 -16.44 5.32 -19.88
C VAL A 200 -16.77 4.35 -21.03
N SER A 201 -15.86 4.23 -21.96
CA SER A 201 -16.02 3.31 -23.10
C SER A 201 -15.73 1.84 -22.69
N LYS A 202 -16.00 0.90 -23.56
CA LYS A 202 -15.70 -0.53 -23.30
C LYS A 202 -14.21 -0.81 -23.20
N GLU A 203 -13.39 -0.04 -23.87
CA GLU A 203 -11.91 -0.11 -23.84
C GLU A 203 -11.34 0.30 -22.49
N SER A 204 -12.15 0.99 -21.65
CA SER A 204 -11.79 1.34 -20.27
C SER A 204 -11.77 0.13 -19.33
N ILE A 205 -12.34 -1.00 -19.71
CA ILE A 205 -12.34 -2.21 -18.87
C ILE A 205 -10.91 -2.72 -18.72
N LEU A 206 -10.47 -2.88 -17.48
CA LEU A 206 -9.20 -3.53 -17.14
C LEU A 206 -9.46 -5.04 -16.94
N GLY A 207 -9.02 -5.82 -17.89
CA GLY A 207 -9.27 -7.26 -17.95
C GLY A 207 -10.66 -7.58 -18.52
N GLU A 208 -11.49 -8.33 -17.79
CA GLU A 208 -12.80 -8.81 -18.22
C GLU A 208 -13.93 -8.25 -17.37
N ALA A 209 -15.07 -7.91 -17.96
CA ALA A 209 -16.26 -7.49 -17.25
C ALA A 209 -16.73 -8.57 -16.26
N GLY A 210 -17.18 -8.17 -15.07
CA GLY A 210 -17.64 -9.06 -14.01
C GLY A 210 -16.52 -9.84 -13.29
N LYS A 211 -15.25 -9.66 -13.64
CA LYS A 211 -14.11 -10.36 -13.02
C LYS A 211 -13.25 -9.49 -12.10
N GLY A 212 -13.69 -8.28 -11.78
CA GLY A 212 -12.93 -7.30 -11.00
C GLY A 212 -12.38 -7.84 -9.67
N PHE A 213 -13.14 -8.67 -8.95
CA PHE A 213 -12.63 -9.26 -7.69
C PHE A 213 -11.48 -10.24 -7.90
N ARG A 214 -11.45 -10.96 -9.03
CA ARG A 214 -10.33 -11.81 -9.38
C ARG A 214 -9.07 -10.99 -9.58
N TYR A 215 -9.19 -9.88 -10.31
CA TYR A 215 -8.08 -8.97 -10.58
C TYR A 215 -7.66 -8.17 -9.35
N ALA A 216 -8.62 -7.85 -8.45
CA ALA A 216 -8.27 -7.27 -7.15
C ALA A 216 -7.32 -8.18 -6.35
N GLN A 217 -7.48 -9.51 -6.41
CA GLN A 217 -6.55 -10.43 -5.75
C GLN A 217 -5.17 -10.48 -6.45
N VAL A 218 -5.10 -10.33 -7.77
CA VAL A 218 -3.81 -10.18 -8.49
C VAL A 218 -3.03 -8.98 -7.96
N ARG A 219 -3.71 -7.85 -7.74
CA ARG A 219 -3.12 -6.63 -7.18
C ARG A 219 -2.75 -6.78 -5.70
N LEU A 220 -3.68 -7.26 -4.88
CA LEU A 220 -3.57 -7.22 -3.42
C LEU A 220 -2.62 -8.28 -2.84
N ALA A 221 -2.44 -9.43 -3.51
CA ALA A 221 -1.61 -10.50 -2.97
C ALA A 221 -0.13 -10.08 -2.84
N PRO A 222 0.54 -9.57 -3.89
CA PRO A 222 1.90 -9.04 -3.75
C PRO A 222 1.95 -7.73 -2.95
N ALA A 223 0.97 -6.81 -3.10
CA ALA A 223 0.96 -5.54 -2.39
C ALA A 223 0.98 -5.70 -0.85
N ARG A 224 0.30 -6.70 -0.31
CA ARG A 224 0.35 -7.02 1.13
C ARG A 224 1.78 -7.31 1.60
N LEU A 225 2.52 -8.06 0.81
CA LEU A 225 3.90 -8.43 1.14
C LEU A 225 4.84 -7.23 1.00
N THR A 226 4.69 -6.40 -0.03
CA THR A 226 5.50 -5.19 -0.20
C THR A 226 5.26 -4.15 0.89
N HIS A 227 4.04 -4.06 1.42
CA HIS A 227 3.78 -3.28 2.63
C HIS A 227 4.55 -3.82 3.85
N CYS A 228 4.59 -5.16 4.04
CA CYS A 228 5.38 -5.76 5.12
C CYS A 228 6.86 -5.38 4.99
N MET A 229 7.41 -5.44 3.78
CA MET A 229 8.81 -5.09 3.49
C MET A 229 9.14 -3.64 3.88
N ARG A 230 8.34 -2.69 3.39
CA ARG A 230 8.56 -1.25 3.68
C ARG A 230 8.40 -0.92 5.16
N TRP A 231 7.37 -1.43 5.82
CA TRP A 231 7.15 -1.17 7.24
C TRP A 231 8.17 -1.86 8.14
N LEU A 232 8.74 -2.99 7.73
CA LEU A 232 9.88 -3.59 8.41
C LEU A 232 11.08 -2.66 8.42
N GLY A 233 11.41 -2.02 7.29
CA GLY A 233 12.47 -1.02 7.20
C GLY A 233 12.23 0.19 8.10
N ALA A 234 11.02 0.74 8.12
CA ALA A 234 10.65 1.85 8.98
C ALA A 234 10.74 1.50 10.47
N ALA A 235 10.27 0.32 10.86
CA ALA A 235 10.37 -0.17 12.24
C ALA A 235 11.81 -0.42 12.66
N ARG A 236 12.67 -0.95 11.75
CA ARG A 236 14.12 -1.08 11.98
C ARG A 236 14.75 0.26 12.28
N ARG A 237 14.45 1.30 11.53
CA ARG A 237 14.95 2.65 11.82
C ARG A 237 14.53 3.16 13.20
N CYS A 238 13.27 2.95 13.58
CA CYS A 238 12.81 3.34 14.92
C CYS A 238 13.56 2.58 16.02
N HIS A 239 13.82 1.29 15.82
CA HIS A 239 14.64 0.49 16.72
C HIS A 239 16.06 1.03 16.84
N ASP A 240 16.73 1.33 15.72
CA ASP A 240 18.12 1.83 15.72
C ASP A 240 18.22 3.17 16.45
N ILE A 241 17.26 4.08 16.25
CA ILE A 241 17.16 5.35 17.00
C ILE A 241 16.98 5.09 18.50
N ALA A 242 16.12 4.13 18.87
CA ALA A 242 15.90 3.79 20.28
C ALA A 242 17.15 3.18 20.93
N VAL A 243 17.90 2.34 20.21
CA VAL A 243 19.18 1.78 20.67
C VAL A 243 20.21 2.88 20.90
N GLU A 244 20.38 3.79 19.93
CA GLU A 244 21.30 4.91 20.06
C GLU A 244 20.94 5.82 21.23
N TYR A 245 19.66 6.17 21.36
CA TYR A 245 19.17 6.97 22.48
C TYR A 245 19.43 6.27 23.84
N ALA A 246 19.12 4.97 23.95
CA ALA A 246 19.31 4.22 25.18
C ALA A 246 20.78 4.11 25.61
N ARG A 247 21.72 4.08 24.67
CA ARG A 247 23.17 4.10 24.94
C ARG A 247 23.66 5.44 25.47
N ASN A 248 23.10 6.52 24.96
CA ASN A 248 23.60 7.89 25.24
C ASN A 248 22.86 8.57 26.38
N ARG A 249 21.60 8.21 26.66
CA ARG A 249 20.80 8.80 27.72
C ARG A 249 21.08 8.16 29.07
N HIS A 250 21.52 8.93 30.05
CA HIS A 250 21.76 8.50 31.42
C HIS A 250 20.58 8.89 32.33
N ALA A 251 20.16 7.96 33.15
CA ALA A 251 19.22 8.15 34.25
C ALA A 251 19.48 7.16 35.38
N PHE A 252 19.19 7.54 36.64
CA PHE A 252 19.41 6.64 37.78
C PHE A 252 20.83 6.08 37.87
N GLY A 253 21.84 6.93 37.54
CA GLY A 253 23.26 6.65 37.72
C GLY A 253 23.93 5.85 36.60
N LYS A 254 23.21 5.46 35.53
CA LYS A 254 23.77 4.66 34.41
C LYS A 254 23.01 4.91 33.09
N PRO A 255 23.57 4.49 31.94
CA PRO A 255 22.86 4.55 30.64
C PRO A 255 21.53 3.80 30.71
N LEU A 256 20.52 4.26 29.95
CA LEU A 256 19.23 3.55 29.86
C LEU A 256 19.38 2.12 29.36
N SER A 257 20.33 1.84 28.48
CA SER A 257 20.62 0.50 27.96
C SER A 257 21.06 -0.52 29.01
N GLU A 258 21.52 -0.07 30.20
CA GLU A 258 21.92 -0.92 31.30
C GLU A 258 20.78 -1.21 32.31
N HIS A 259 19.59 -0.63 32.06
CA HIS A 259 18.39 -0.96 32.83
C HIS A 259 17.66 -2.12 32.17
N GLU A 260 17.44 -3.24 32.89
CA GLU A 260 16.84 -4.46 32.36
C GLU A 260 15.50 -4.22 31.64
N GLY A 261 14.62 -3.38 32.22
CA GLY A 261 13.33 -3.03 31.63
C GLY A 261 13.43 -2.32 30.27
N VAL A 262 14.56 -1.67 29.96
CA VAL A 262 14.85 -1.06 28.65
C VAL A 262 15.51 -2.08 27.72
N SER A 263 16.55 -2.79 28.22
CA SER A 263 17.28 -3.76 27.39
C SER A 263 16.38 -4.91 26.92
N PHE A 264 15.41 -5.35 27.74
CA PHE A 264 14.43 -6.39 27.33
C PHE A 264 13.52 -5.91 26.20
N GLN A 265 13.06 -4.65 26.24
CA GLN A 265 12.29 -4.11 25.13
C GLN A 265 13.09 -4.02 23.81
N LEU A 266 14.39 -3.72 23.89
CA LEU A 266 15.27 -3.72 22.72
C LEU A 266 15.50 -5.16 22.18
N ALA A 267 15.62 -6.14 23.07
CA ALA A 267 15.72 -7.55 22.67
C ALA A 267 14.42 -8.04 21.99
N ASP A 268 13.26 -7.70 22.57
CA ASP A 268 11.95 -8.01 21.97
C ASP A 268 11.76 -7.34 20.60
N ASN A 269 12.24 -6.09 20.44
CA ASN A 269 12.23 -5.42 19.15
C ASN A 269 13.04 -6.20 18.10
N LEU A 270 14.23 -6.64 18.44
CA LEU A 270 15.09 -7.40 17.53
C LEU A 270 14.45 -8.73 17.14
N GLN A 271 13.79 -9.42 18.08
CA GLN A 271 13.06 -10.66 17.80
C GLN A 271 11.89 -10.42 16.84
N ASP A 272 11.05 -9.40 17.10
CA ASP A 272 9.92 -9.04 16.25
C ASP A 272 10.38 -8.68 14.82
N LEU A 273 11.48 -7.91 14.67
CA LEU A 273 12.07 -7.58 13.38
C LEU A 273 12.61 -8.82 12.64
N HIS A 274 13.32 -9.69 13.35
CA HIS A 274 13.89 -10.91 12.78
C HIS A 274 12.80 -11.86 12.27
N GLN A 275 11.78 -12.14 13.08
CA GLN A 275 10.68 -13.02 12.70
C GLN A 275 9.85 -12.43 11.55
N SER A 276 9.64 -11.10 11.53
CA SER A 276 8.99 -10.42 10.42
C SER A 276 9.76 -10.63 9.12
N ARG A 277 11.08 -10.44 9.12
CA ARG A 277 11.95 -10.63 7.96
C ARG A 277 11.91 -12.05 7.44
N LEU A 278 12.01 -13.06 8.33
CA LEU A 278 11.92 -14.46 7.92
C LEU A 278 10.56 -14.80 7.30
N SER A 279 9.46 -14.29 7.85
CA SER A 279 8.12 -14.48 7.30
C SER A 279 7.97 -13.83 5.91
N ILE A 280 8.53 -12.65 5.70
CA ILE A 280 8.56 -11.96 4.41
C ILE A 280 9.39 -12.77 3.40
N TRP A 281 10.60 -13.17 3.75
CA TRP A 281 11.49 -13.91 2.86
C TRP A 281 10.91 -15.28 2.47
N HIS A 282 10.32 -16.01 3.42
CA HIS A 282 9.64 -17.27 3.13
C HIS A 282 8.50 -17.06 2.13
N THR A 283 7.64 -16.05 2.35
CA THR A 283 6.54 -15.74 1.42
C THR A 283 7.06 -15.34 0.05
N ALA A 284 8.10 -14.50 0.00
CA ALA A 284 8.74 -14.08 -1.24
C ALA A 284 9.32 -15.27 -2.01
N TRP A 285 9.99 -16.19 -1.32
CA TRP A 285 10.52 -17.41 -1.91
C TRP A 285 9.41 -18.30 -2.48
N VAL A 286 8.29 -18.49 -1.77
CA VAL A 286 7.13 -19.26 -2.27
C VAL A 286 6.60 -18.66 -3.57
N LEU A 287 6.46 -17.33 -3.62
CA LEU A 287 6.02 -16.62 -4.83
C LEU A 287 7.02 -16.78 -5.99
N ASP A 288 8.33 -16.76 -5.73
CA ASP A 288 9.38 -16.96 -6.74
C ASP A 288 9.41 -18.40 -7.29
N GLN A 289 8.83 -19.39 -6.58
CA GLN A 289 8.60 -20.74 -7.11
C GLN A 289 7.37 -20.83 -8.03
N GLY A 290 6.66 -19.72 -8.28
CA GLY A 290 5.43 -19.69 -9.08
C GLY A 290 4.18 -20.15 -8.32
N GLU A 291 4.26 -20.35 -7.02
CA GLU A 291 3.13 -20.72 -6.19
C GLU A 291 2.27 -19.48 -5.84
N ARG A 292 1.00 -19.69 -5.49
CA ARG A 292 0.07 -18.60 -5.20
C ARG A 292 0.38 -17.84 -3.91
N GLY A 293 1.02 -18.47 -2.92
CA GLY A 293 1.46 -17.87 -1.66
C GLY A 293 0.37 -17.15 -0.83
N GLY A 294 -0.91 -17.47 -1.06
CA GLY A 294 -2.01 -16.71 -0.47
C GLY A 294 -2.14 -16.89 1.05
N ASN A 295 -1.86 -18.10 1.57
CA ASN A 295 -1.86 -18.40 3.00
C ASN A 295 -0.61 -17.78 3.67
N GLU A 296 0.55 -17.93 3.05
CA GLU A 296 1.84 -17.37 3.48
C GLU A 296 1.77 -15.84 3.54
N SER A 297 1.20 -15.20 2.51
CA SER A 297 0.97 -13.75 2.46
C SER A 297 0.04 -13.28 3.60
N SER A 298 -1.02 -14.05 3.89
CA SER A 298 -1.93 -13.74 5.01
C SER A 298 -1.23 -13.87 6.36
N MET A 299 -0.43 -14.93 6.58
CA MET A 299 0.35 -15.12 7.80
C MET A 299 1.40 -14.02 7.98
N ALA A 300 2.16 -13.71 6.92
CA ALA A 300 3.15 -12.63 6.94
C ALA A 300 2.50 -11.28 7.26
N LYS A 301 1.36 -10.96 6.62
CA LYS A 301 0.67 -9.69 6.85
C LYS A 301 0.18 -9.54 8.29
N VAL A 302 -0.44 -10.57 8.88
CA VAL A 302 -0.88 -10.53 10.27
C VAL A 302 0.31 -10.38 11.20
N PHE A 303 1.32 -11.25 11.08
CA PHE A 303 2.47 -11.20 11.96
C PHE A 303 3.22 -9.87 11.86
N CYS A 304 3.59 -9.44 10.65
CA CYS A 304 4.36 -8.22 10.44
C CYS A 304 3.61 -6.98 10.91
N SER A 305 2.31 -6.82 10.55
CA SER A 305 1.57 -5.61 10.94
C SER A 305 1.45 -5.43 12.46
N GLU A 306 1.33 -6.52 13.20
CA GLU A 306 1.31 -6.50 14.66
C GLU A 306 2.72 -6.29 15.25
N ALA A 307 3.73 -7.01 14.73
CA ALA A 307 5.11 -6.96 15.21
C ALA A 307 5.75 -5.59 15.01
N VAL A 308 5.67 -5.03 13.79
CA VAL A 308 6.27 -3.71 13.51
C VAL A 308 5.58 -2.61 14.32
N GLY A 309 4.27 -2.73 14.58
CA GLY A 309 3.55 -1.83 15.49
C GLY A 309 4.11 -1.87 16.91
N ARG A 310 4.38 -3.08 17.46
CA ARG A 310 5.01 -3.23 18.79
C ARG A 310 6.42 -2.67 18.83
N VAL A 311 7.22 -2.87 17.79
CA VAL A 311 8.59 -2.33 17.69
C VAL A 311 8.58 -0.81 17.77
N VAL A 312 7.70 -0.16 17.01
CA VAL A 312 7.61 1.30 16.99
C VAL A 312 7.06 1.83 18.30
N ASP A 313 6.05 1.18 18.90
CA ASP A 313 5.48 1.54 20.20
C ASP A 313 6.55 1.49 21.31
N ARG A 314 7.31 0.39 21.41
CA ARG A 314 8.42 0.29 22.38
C ARG A 314 9.50 1.35 22.11
N SER A 315 9.76 1.67 20.85
CA SER A 315 10.73 2.73 20.51
C SER A 315 10.28 4.11 20.99
N VAL A 316 8.99 4.44 20.83
CA VAL A 316 8.40 5.66 21.44
C VAL A 316 8.59 5.65 22.96
N GLN A 317 8.28 4.53 23.62
CA GLN A 317 8.38 4.40 25.06
C GLN A 317 9.82 4.57 25.56
N ILE A 318 10.80 3.99 24.88
CA ILE A 318 12.24 4.10 25.24
C ILE A 318 12.73 5.54 25.10
N LEU A 319 12.31 6.25 24.06
CA LEU A 319 12.65 7.66 23.85
C LEU A 319 11.97 8.60 24.87
N GLY A 320 10.91 8.17 25.55
CA GLY A 320 10.18 8.99 26.51
C GLY A 320 9.62 10.26 25.86
N GLY A 321 9.84 11.44 26.45
CA GLY A 321 9.38 12.73 25.91
C GLY A 321 9.87 13.00 24.49
N MET A 322 11.07 12.59 24.12
CA MET A 322 11.60 12.69 22.75
C MET A 322 10.75 11.86 21.75
N GLY A 323 10.25 10.69 22.15
CA GLY A 323 9.48 9.77 21.31
C GLY A 323 8.12 10.31 20.87
N ILE A 324 7.58 11.34 21.54
CA ILE A 324 6.31 11.98 21.20
C ILE A 324 6.48 13.35 20.53
N THR A 325 7.69 13.67 20.07
CA THR A 325 8.01 14.91 19.36
C THR A 325 8.40 14.63 17.90
N ASN A 326 8.44 15.68 17.08
CA ASN A 326 8.94 15.63 15.70
C ASN A 326 10.48 15.72 15.59
N GLU A 327 11.21 15.65 16.72
CA GLU A 327 12.68 15.69 16.71
C GLU A 327 13.29 14.43 16.06
N THR A 328 12.53 13.34 16.03
CA THR A 328 12.88 12.10 15.31
C THR A 328 11.71 11.63 14.46
N VAL A 329 11.96 10.68 13.56
CA VAL A 329 10.89 10.06 12.74
C VAL A 329 9.98 9.12 13.52
N VAL A 330 10.31 8.79 14.78
CA VAL A 330 9.64 7.73 15.54
C VAL A 330 8.17 8.03 15.78
N MET A 331 7.83 9.25 16.22
CA MET A 331 6.44 9.65 16.44
C MET A 331 5.62 9.64 15.15
N ARG A 332 6.17 10.13 14.05
CA ARG A 332 5.52 10.08 12.74
C ARG A 332 5.29 8.63 12.31
N THR A 333 6.31 7.78 12.40
CA THR A 333 6.20 6.36 12.06
C THR A 333 5.16 5.66 12.93
N TYR A 334 5.04 6.01 14.22
CA TYR A 334 4.00 5.46 15.10
C TYR A 334 2.58 5.75 14.58
N LYS A 335 2.33 6.96 14.12
CA LYS A 335 1.05 7.35 13.53
C LYS A 335 0.79 6.61 12.20
N ASP A 336 1.76 6.65 11.31
CA ASP A 336 1.64 6.11 9.97
C ASP A 336 1.45 4.58 9.98
N ILE A 337 2.22 3.86 10.80
CA ILE A 337 2.21 2.39 10.84
C ILE A 337 0.92 1.81 11.41
N ARG A 338 0.17 2.60 12.22
CA ARG A 338 -1.07 2.11 12.85
C ARG A 338 -2.11 1.66 11.83
N ALA A 339 -2.20 2.36 10.71
CA ALA A 339 -3.12 2.05 9.61
C ALA A 339 -2.80 0.71 8.93
N PHE A 340 -1.55 0.22 8.98
CA PHE A 340 -1.14 -1.04 8.37
C PHE A 340 -1.89 -2.27 8.92
N ARG A 341 -2.40 -2.23 10.13
CA ARG A 341 -3.24 -3.31 10.68
C ARG A 341 -4.66 -3.34 10.09
N ILE A 342 -5.05 -2.33 9.29
CA ILE A 342 -6.40 -2.10 8.78
C ILE A 342 -6.48 -2.30 7.27
N TYR A 343 -5.66 -1.60 6.50
CA TYR A 343 -5.74 -1.64 5.03
C TYR A 343 -5.21 -2.96 4.44
N ASP A 344 -5.54 -3.22 3.18
CA ASP A 344 -5.24 -4.44 2.42
C ASP A 344 -5.67 -5.74 3.12
N GLY A 345 -6.76 -5.65 3.85
CA GLY A 345 -7.32 -6.67 4.72
C GLY A 345 -6.88 -6.49 6.18
N PRO A 346 -7.82 -6.20 7.09
CA PRO A 346 -7.53 -6.15 8.52
C PRO A 346 -6.95 -7.46 9.05
N SER A 347 -6.22 -7.36 10.16
CA SER A 347 -5.65 -8.53 10.85
C SER A 347 -6.70 -9.63 11.09
N GLU A 348 -7.94 -9.26 11.37
CA GLU A 348 -9.07 -10.17 11.62
C GLU A 348 -9.48 -10.92 10.35
N VAL A 349 -9.55 -10.24 9.20
CA VAL A 349 -9.87 -10.87 7.89
C VAL A 349 -8.81 -11.89 7.50
N HIS A 350 -7.52 -11.57 7.70
CA HIS A 350 -6.44 -12.51 7.42
C HIS A 350 -6.43 -13.69 8.38
N ARG A 351 -6.67 -13.47 9.70
CA ARG A 351 -6.84 -14.57 10.66
C ARG A 351 -7.99 -15.50 10.29
N TRP A 352 -9.10 -14.94 9.84
CA TRP A 352 -10.23 -15.72 9.33
C TRP A 352 -9.86 -16.52 8.07
N ALA A 353 -9.12 -15.90 7.12
CA ALA A 353 -8.66 -16.59 5.92
C ALA A 353 -7.73 -17.78 6.25
N ILE A 354 -6.78 -17.59 7.19
CA ILE A 354 -5.87 -18.64 7.68
C ILE A 354 -6.67 -19.77 8.35
N ALA A 355 -7.62 -19.44 9.22
CA ALA A 355 -8.47 -20.43 9.88
C ALA A 355 -9.28 -21.28 8.88
N ARG A 356 -9.84 -20.63 7.84
CA ARG A 356 -10.55 -21.34 6.75
C ARG A 356 -9.63 -22.26 5.95
N HIS A 357 -8.37 -21.85 5.73
CA HIS A 357 -7.38 -22.70 5.05
C HIS A 357 -7.12 -23.99 5.88
N ILE A 358 -6.87 -23.86 7.18
CA ILE A 358 -6.66 -25.00 8.09
C ILE A 358 -7.85 -25.98 8.05
N MET A 359 -9.09 -25.45 8.08
CA MET A 359 -10.30 -26.28 8.09
C MET A 359 -10.56 -26.99 6.74
N ARG A 360 -9.99 -26.49 5.64
CA ARG A 360 -10.09 -27.12 4.31
C ARG A 360 -9.01 -28.17 4.08
N ALA A 361 -7.81 -27.96 4.61
CA ALA A 361 -6.68 -28.88 4.47
C ALA A 361 -6.93 -30.23 5.18
N ASN A 362 -7.84 -30.26 6.16
CA ASN A 362 -8.21 -31.46 6.94
C ASN A 362 -9.45 -32.17 6.41
N LYS A 363 -9.92 -31.84 5.17
CA LYS A 363 -10.97 -32.55 4.45
C LYS A 363 -10.39 -33.28 3.24
#